data_5489f3854aea29282d0dbf1ec5c834b3
#
_entry.id   5489f3854aea29282d0dbf1ec5c834b3
#
_cell.length_a   1.000
_cell.length_b   1.000
_cell.length_c   1.000
_cell.angle_alpha   90.00
_cell.angle_beta   90.00
_cell.angle_gamma   90.00
#
_symmetry.space_group_name_H-M   'P 1'
#
loop_
_entity.id
_entity.type
_entity.pdbx_description
1 polymer ?
#
loop_
_entity_poly.entity_id
_entity_poly.type
_entity_poly.pdbx_seq_one_letter_code
_entity_poly.pdbx_strand_id
1 'polypeptide(L)'
;MGYFDFTLENPDEIGRLTVQHIQLVAYSSAIAIFLGIPIGIFVTRGFMRRYRNITLNLLGICQTVPSLAIIAIAMGFMGIGRTTAIFGLVIYSILPIIRNTVAGILDVDKNLLDAGRGMGMTNSQILFQVEIPNAMYIILAGVRTSTVVNVGTAAVAFLIGGGGLGDLIFTGIGMVDTGLMLAGAIPTALLAISVNWFWGQAERVIISKGLVKT
;
A
#
# COMPACT_ATOMS: atom_id res chain seq x y z
N MET A 1 -28.91 -15.73 9.62
CA MET A 1 -28.42 -16.57 8.54
C MET A 1 -27.01 -17.05 8.86
N GLY A 2 -26.69 -18.34 8.66
CA GLY A 2 -25.31 -18.81 8.87
C GLY A 2 -24.40 -18.32 7.74
N TYR A 3 -23.07 -18.24 7.98
CA TYR A 3 -22.09 -17.91 6.94
C TYR A 3 -22.23 -18.81 5.70
N PHE A 4 -22.41 -20.09 5.92
CA PHE A 4 -22.56 -21.07 4.83
C PHE A 4 -23.83 -20.86 4.03
N ASP A 5 -24.95 -20.51 4.67
CA ASP A 5 -26.23 -20.30 4.00
C ASP A 5 -26.13 -19.16 3.00
N PHE A 6 -25.64 -17.98 3.44
CA PHE A 6 -25.50 -16.82 2.55
C PHE A 6 -24.49 -17.07 1.42
N THR A 7 -23.38 -17.73 1.73
CA THR A 7 -22.29 -17.96 0.75
C THR A 7 -22.72 -18.96 -0.32
N LEU A 8 -23.50 -19.98 0.03
CA LEU A 8 -24.01 -20.98 -0.90
C LEU A 8 -25.19 -20.45 -1.75
N GLU A 9 -25.99 -19.55 -1.19
CA GLU A 9 -27.11 -18.93 -1.90
C GLU A 9 -26.70 -17.81 -2.86
N ASN A 10 -25.57 -17.12 -2.59
CA ASN A 10 -25.16 -15.93 -3.32
C ASN A 10 -23.68 -15.94 -3.79
N PRO A 11 -23.18 -17.01 -4.43
CA PRO A 11 -21.78 -17.09 -4.85
C PRO A 11 -21.38 -16.01 -5.87
N ASP A 12 -22.30 -15.67 -6.78
CA ASP A 12 -22.06 -14.67 -7.83
C ASP A 12 -21.89 -13.27 -7.24
N GLU A 13 -22.65 -12.93 -6.21
CA GLU A 13 -22.53 -11.66 -5.51
C GLU A 13 -21.16 -11.52 -4.81
N ILE A 14 -20.75 -12.55 -4.07
CA ILE A 14 -19.45 -12.58 -3.40
C ILE A 14 -18.33 -12.51 -4.43
N GLY A 15 -18.44 -13.23 -5.54
CA GLY A 15 -17.48 -13.18 -6.64
C GLY A 15 -17.36 -11.78 -7.23
N ARG A 16 -18.48 -11.14 -7.53
CA ARG A 16 -18.55 -9.77 -8.05
C ARG A 16 -17.91 -8.75 -7.10
N LEU A 17 -18.26 -8.81 -5.81
CA LEU A 17 -17.72 -7.90 -4.79
C LEU A 17 -16.22 -8.14 -4.53
N THR A 18 -15.77 -9.40 -4.61
CA THR A 18 -14.34 -9.74 -4.53
C THR A 18 -13.56 -9.14 -5.68
N VAL A 19 -14.05 -9.25 -6.91
CA VAL A 19 -13.41 -8.63 -8.09
C VAL A 19 -13.35 -7.10 -7.95
N GLN A 20 -14.44 -6.46 -7.49
CA GLN A 20 -14.45 -5.02 -7.23
C GLN A 20 -13.42 -4.64 -6.18
N HIS A 21 -13.31 -5.41 -5.11
CA HIS A 21 -12.34 -5.18 -4.03
C HIS A 21 -10.90 -5.31 -4.53
N ILE A 22 -10.60 -6.36 -5.29
CA ILE A 22 -9.28 -6.55 -5.93
C ILE A 22 -8.94 -5.37 -6.83
N GLN A 23 -9.88 -4.88 -7.63
CA GLN A 23 -9.66 -3.75 -8.52
C GLN A 23 -9.38 -2.45 -7.74
N LEU A 24 -10.10 -2.18 -6.64
CA LEU A 24 -9.83 -1.03 -5.77
C LEU A 24 -8.40 -1.07 -5.24
N VAL A 25 -8.00 -2.22 -4.67
CA VAL A 25 -6.67 -2.43 -4.12
C VAL A 25 -5.59 -2.36 -5.21
N ALA A 26 -5.81 -3.00 -6.37
CA ALA A 26 -4.82 -3.05 -7.44
C ALA A 26 -4.57 -1.64 -8.02
N TYR A 27 -5.62 -0.90 -8.36
CA TYR A 27 -5.46 0.45 -8.91
C TYR A 27 -4.83 1.41 -7.90
N SER A 28 -5.32 1.45 -6.67
CA SER A 28 -4.79 2.35 -5.66
C SER A 28 -3.34 2.01 -5.29
N SER A 29 -2.99 0.72 -5.14
CA SER A 29 -1.63 0.30 -4.83
C SER A 29 -0.68 0.55 -6.01
N ALA A 30 -1.09 0.29 -7.25
CA ALA A 30 -0.27 0.55 -8.44
C ALA A 30 0.08 2.05 -8.54
N ILE A 31 -0.91 2.92 -8.39
CA ILE A 31 -0.68 4.39 -8.39
C ILE A 31 0.21 4.80 -7.22
N ALA A 32 -0.04 4.26 -6.02
CA ALA A 32 0.76 4.57 -4.84
C ALA A 32 2.23 4.12 -4.99
N ILE A 33 2.50 2.97 -5.60
CA ILE A 33 3.86 2.48 -5.89
C ILE A 33 4.54 3.39 -6.92
N PHE A 34 3.83 3.67 -8.03
CA PHE A 34 4.36 4.48 -9.14
C PHE A 34 4.72 5.91 -8.71
N LEU A 35 3.95 6.50 -7.79
CA LEU A 35 4.22 7.84 -7.25
C LEU A 35 5.12 7.79 -6.01
N GLY A 36 4.90 6.85 -5.11
CA GLY A 36 5.54 6.79 -3.80
C GLY A 36 7.04 6.53 -3.87
N ILE A 37 7.49 5.62 -4.73
CA ILE A 37 8.92 5.33 -4.88
C ILE A 37 9.69 6.54 -5.44
N PRO A 38 9.29 7.17 -6.56
CA PRO A 38 9.96 8.37 -7.05
C PRO A 38 9.95 9.54 -6.07
N ILE A 39 8.83 9.78 -5.38
CA ILE A 39 8.75 10.82 -4.34
C ILE A 39 9.71 10.51 -3.19
N GLY A 40 9.75 9.25 -2.73
CA GLY A 40 10.69 8.81 -1.69
C GLY A 40 12.14 9.05 -2.10
N ILE A 41 12.52 8.69 -3.33
CA ILE A 41 13.85 8.97 -3.87
C ILE A 41 14.13 10.47 -3.90
N PHE A 42 13.19 11.27 -4.40
CA PHE A 42 13.34 12.73 -4.51
C PHE A 42 13.60 13.40 -3.15
N VAL A 43 12.90 12.96 -2.10
CA VAL A 43 13.07 13.47 -0.72
C VAL A 43 14.48 13.24 -0.18
N THR A 44 15.22 12.25 -0.70
CA THR A 44 16.61 12.00 -0.29
C THR A 44 17.63 12.88 -1.00
N ARG A 45 17.23 13.67 -2.01
CA ARG A 45 18.12 14.39 -2.93
C ARG A 45 18.18 15.91 -2.70
N GLY A 46 19.31 16.49 -3.09
CA GLY A 46 19.50 17.94 -3.22
C GLY A 46 19.01 18.75 -2.03
N PHE A 47 18.23 19.79 -2.32
CA PHE A 47 17.64 20.68 -1.33
C PHE A 47 16.68 19.96 -0.35
N MET A 48 15.92 18.97 -0.80
CA MET A 48 14.98 18.22 0.02
C MET A 48 15.66 17.42 1.13
N ARG A 49 16.93 17.04 0.95
CA ARG A 49 17.71 16.34 1.99
C ARG A 49 17.77 17.13 3.31
N ARG A 50 17.77 18.45 3.27
CA ARG A 50 17.75 19.31 4.48
C ARG A 50 16.44 19.18 5.25
N TYR A 51 15.32 18.97 4.52
CA TYR A 51 13.98 18.90 5.12
C TYR A 51 13.51 17.46 5.36
N ARG A 52 14.37 16.47 5.10
CA ARG A 52 14.04 15.04 5.18
C ARG A 52 13.38 14.65 6.50
N ASN A 53 13.93 15.05 7.64
CA ASN A 53 13.39 14.69 8.95
C ASN A 53 12.00 15.30 9.16
N ILE A 54 11.80 16.53 8.70
CA ILE A 54 10.48 17.20 8.73
C ILE A 54 9.50 16.42 7.85
N THR A 55 9.91 16.05 6.65
CA THR A 55 9.08 15.26 5.73
C THR A 55 8.69 13.92 6.33
N LEU A 56 9.65 13.17 6.91
CA LEU A 56 9.37 11.88 7.56
C LEU A 56 8.44 12.02 8.77
N ASN A 57 8.60 13.07 9.57
CA ASN A 57 7.72 13.35 10.70
C ASN A 57 6.30 13.70 10.23
N LEU A 58 6.16 14.55 9.21
CA LEU A 58 4.86 14.89 8.62
C LEU A 58 4.17 13.65 8.05
N LEU A 59 4.90 12.79 7.31
CA LEU A 59 4.35 11.52 6.82
C LEU A 59 3.91 10.62 7.98
N GLY A 60 4.66 10.59 9.08
CA GLY A 60 4.28 9.86 10.29
C GLY A 60 2.97 10.38 10.90
N ILE A 61 2.83 11.71 11.01
CA ILE A 61 1.61 12.36 11.50
C ILE A 61 0.44 12.05 10.55
N CYS A 62 0.62 12.15 9.23
CA CYS A 62 -0.42 11.82 8.27
C CYS A 62 -0.93 10.38 8.38
N GLN A 63 -0.07 9.43 8.78
CA GLN A 63 -0.47 8.04 9.03
C GLN A 63 -1.34 7.86 10.29
N THR A 64 -1.37 8.82 11.21
CA THR A 64 -2.25 8.76 12.38
C THR A 64 -3.68 9.17 12.05
N VAL A 65 -3.89 9.82 10.90
CA VAL A 65 -5.24 10.21 10.45
C VAL A 65 -6.01 8.95 10.07
N PRO A 66 -7.22 8.73 10.62
CA PRO A 66 -8.04 7.59 10.24
C PRO A 66 -8.30 7.54 8.73
N SER A 67 -8.16 6.37 8.12
CA SER A 67 -8.39 6.19 6.67
C SER A 67 -9.78 6.67 6.24
N LEU A 68 -10.78 6.43 7.07
CA LEU A 68 -12.15 6.92 6.85
C LEU A 68 -12.20 8.45 6.74
N ALA A 69 -11.43 9.16 7.56
CA ALA A 69 -11.40 10.63 7.51
C ALA A 69 -10.78 11.12 6.19
N ILE A 70 -9.70 10.49 5.71
CA ILE A 70 -9.09 10.82 4.41
C ILE A 70 -10.08 10.60 3.27
N ILE A 71 -10.79 9.46 3.27
CA ILE A 71 -11.80 9.13 2.28
C ILE A 71 -12.97 10.12 2.33
N ALA A 72 -13.44 10.48 3.53
CA ALA A 72 -14.52 11.45 3.72
C ALA A 72 -14.12 12.87 3.23
N ILE A 73 -12.89 13.30 3.49
CA ILE A 73 -12.37 14.57 2.96
C ILE A 73 -12.33 14.52 1.43
N ALA A 74 -11.82 13.45 0.84
CA ALA A 74 -11.80 13.28 -0.62
C ALA A 74 -13.21 13.35 -1.21
N MET A 75 -14.20 12.76 -0.55
CA MET A 75 -15.61 12.81 -0.95
C MET A 75 -16.14 14.26 -0.97
N GLY A 76 -15.72 15.11 -0.05
CA GLY A 76 -16.13 16.51 -0.01
C GLY A 76 -15.73 17.32 -1.26
N PHE A 77 -14.64 16.94 -1.94
CA PHE A 77 -14.13 17.60 -3.14
C PHE A 77 -14.50 16.88 -4.46
N MET A 78 -14.55 15.56 -4.44
CA MET A 78 -14.70 14.72 -5.65
C MET A 78 -16.09 14.09 -5.78
N GLY A 79 -16.92 14.20 -4.73
CA GLY A 79 -18.23 13.54 -4.68
C GLY A 79 -18.14 12.05 -4.31
N ILE A 80 -19.27 11.35 -4.39
CA ILE A 80 -19.42 9.94 -4.04
C ILE A 80 -19.01 9.09 -5.24
N GLY A 81 -18.30 7.95 -4.99
CA GLY A 81 -18.05 6.97 -6.03
C GLY A 81 -16.66 6.33 -5.97
N ARG A 82 -16.46 5.40 -6.89
CA ARG A 82 -15.28 4.55 -6.95
C ARG A 82 -13.96 5.33 -7.16
N THR A 83 -14.00 6.38 -7.99
CA THR A 83 -12.82 7.22 -8.25
C THR A 83 -12.33 7.91 -6.98
N THR A 84 -13.27 8.44 -6.20
CA THR A 84 -12.99 9.09 -4.91
C THR A 84 -12.42 8.09 -3.92
N ALA A 85 -12.96 6.87 -3.88
CA ALA A 85 -12.46 5.78 -3.06
C ALA A 85 -10.99 5.45 -3.43
N ILE A 86 -10.70 5.24 -4.72
CA ILE A 86 -9.33 4.99 -5.19
C ILE A 86 -8.40 6.13 -4.80
N PHE A 87 -8.80 7.37 -4.96
CA PHE A 87 -8.00 8.55 -4.60
C PHE A 87 -7.66 8.57 -3.10
N GLY A 88 -8.64 8.36 -2.23
CA GLY A 88 -8.42 8.28 -0.78
C GLY A 88 -7.51 7.12 -0.38
N LEU A 89 -7.68 5.96 -1.02
CA LEU A 89 -6.83 4.79 -0.82
C LEU A 89 -5.39 5.03 -1.28
N VAL A 90 -5.18 5.75 -2.39
CA VAL A 90 -3.84 6.14 -2.87
C VAL A 90 -3.14 7.02 -1.84
N ILE A 91 -3.81 8.05 -1.33
CA ILE A 91 -3.23 8.96 -0.32
C ILE A 91 -2.78 8.16 0.90
N TYR A 92 -3.60 7.22 1.37
CA TYR A 92 -3.26 6.41 2.54
C TYR A 92 -2.12 5.44 2.25
N SER A 93 -2.13 4.79 1.08
CA SER A 93 -1.15 3.77 0.69
C SER A 93 0.22 4.34 0.33
N ILE A 94 0.30 5.58 -0.15
CA ILE A 94 1.57 6.18 -0.59
C ILE A 94 2.53 6.45 0.59
N LEU A 95 2.00 6.72 1.79
CA LEU A 95 2.78 7.13 2.95
C LEU A 95 3.80 6.07 3.40
N PRO A 96 3.42 4.79 3.62
CA PRO A 96 4.38 3.74 3.97
C PRO A 96 5.44 3.53 2.89
N ILE A 97 5.06 3.66 1.60
CA ILE A 97 5.97 3.47 0.47
C ILE A 97 7.04 4.57 0.47
N ILE A 98 6.65 5.84 0.58
CA ILE A 98 7.61 6.96 0.65
C ILE A 98 8.55 6.77 1.84
N ARG A 99 7.99 6.48 3.03
CA ARG A 99 8.77 6.33 4.26
C ARG A 99 9.83 5.23 4.14
N ASN A 100 9.43 4.06 3.65
CA ASN A 100 10.35 2.93 3.49
C ASN A 100 11.35 3.15 2.35
N THR A 101 10.95 3.82 1.27
CA THR A 101 11.89 4.21 0.20
C THR A 101 12.98 5.16 0.73
N VAL A 102 12.58 6.18 1.49
CA VAL A 102 13.55 7.10 2.12
C VAL A 102 14.44 6.34 3.09
N ALA A 103 13.87 5.51 3.97
CA ALA A 103 14.64 4.73 4.95
C ALA A 103 15.64 3.79 4.26
N GLY A 104 15.19 3.06 3.22
CA GLY A 104 16.03 2.11 2.49
C GLY A 104 17.22 2.79 1.81
N ILE A 105 17.00 3.92 1.13
CA ILE A 105 18.10 4.66 0.47
C ILE A 105 19.10 5.20 1.50
N LEU A 106 18.64 5.60 2.68
CA LEU A 106 19.50 6.15 3.73
C LEU A 106 20.28 5.08 4.50
N ASP A 107 19.80 3.84 4.51
CA ASP A 107 20.45 2.69 5.15
C ASP A 107 21.59 2.10 4.30
N VAL A 108 21.76 2.54 3.06
CA VAL A 108 22.86 2.09 2.20
C VAL A 108 24.21 2.48 2.81
N ASP A 109 25.12 1.49 2.86
CA ASP A 109 26.47 1.66 3.43
C ASP A 109 27.22 2.79 2.72
N LYS A 110 27.73 3.72 3.52
CA LYS A 110 28.52 4.85 3.01
C LYS A 110 29.78 4.41 2.28
N ASN A 111 30.41 3.31 2.70
CA ASN A 111 31.60 2.78 2.04
C ASN A 111 31.31 2.38 0.58
N LEU A 112 30.10 1.82 0.31
CA LEU A 112 29.67 1.51 -1.06
C LEU A 112 29.50 2.79 -1.89
N LEU A 113 28.93 3.84 -1.30
CA LEU A 113 28.76 5.13 -1.96
C LEU A 113 30.10 5.80 -2.26
N ASP A 114 31.04 5.75 -1.32
CA ASP A 114 32.37 6.35 -1.46
C ASP A 114 33.24 5.55 -2.45
N ALA A 115 33.15 4.23 -2.47
CA ALA A 115 33.78 3.40 -3.50
C ALA A 115 33.24 3.72 -4.91
N GLY A 116 31.92 3.88 -5.06
CA GLY A 116 31.33 4.30 -6.33
C GLY A 116 31.83 5.65 -6.80
N ARG A 117 31.93 6.63 -5.89
CA ARG A 117 32.50 7.95 -6.21
C ARG A 117 33.98 7.87 -6.58
N GLY A 118 34.76 7.05 -5.87
CA GLY A 118 36.17 6.81 -6.14
C GLY A 118 36.40 6.19 -7.52
N MET A 119 35.46 5.40 -8.01
CA MET A 119 35.48 4.84 -9.38
C MET A 119 34.97 5.83 -10.45
N GLY A 120 34.62 7.07 -10.08
CA GLY A 120 34.15 8.09 -11.02
C GLY A 120 32.69 7.95 -11.42
N MET A 121 31.85 7.22 -10.66
CA MET A 121 30.42 7.08 -10.96
C MET A 121 29.71 8.42 -10.78
N THR A 122 28.83 8.74 -11.72
CA THR A 122 27.92 9.89 -11.62
C THR A 122 26.85 9.65 -10.54
N ASN A 123 26.20 10.72 -10.05
CA ASN A 123 25.12 10.61 -9.08
C ASN A 123 23.97 9.70 -9.54
N SER A 124 23.66 9.70 -10.85
CA SER A 124 22.64 8.82 -11.41
C SER A 124 23.09 7.36 -11.40
N GLN A 125 24.35 7.09 -11.75
CA GLN A 125 24.90 5.74 -11.69
C GLN A 125 24.93 5.23 -10.24
N ILE A 126 25.33 6.05 -9.28
CA ILE A 126 25.27 5.70 -7.85
C ILE A 126 23.82 5.39 -7.43
N LEU A 127 22.84 6.19 -7.84
CA LEU A 127 21.44 5.95 -7.54
C LEU A 127 20.97 4.58 -8.07
N PHE A 128 21.12 4.35 -9.37
CA PHE A 128 20.52 3.17 -10.01
C PHE A 128 21.32 1.89 -9.82
N GLN A 129 22.66 1.98 -9.66
CA GLN A 129 23.55 0.81 -9.60
C GLN A 129 23.99 0.46 -8.17
N VAL A 130 23.90 1.40 -7.22
CA VAL A 130 24.31 1.17 -5.84
C VAL A 130 23.15 1.34 -4.88
N GLU A 131 22.51 2.53 -4.84
CA GLU A 131 21.52 2.83 -3.80
C GLU A 131 20.23 2.03 -3.96
N ILE A 132 19.59 2.06 -5.14
CA ILE A 132 18.31 1.35 -5.36
C ILE A 132 18.47 -0.15 -5.16
N PRO A 133 19.47 -0.85 -5.73
CA PRO A 133 19.63 -2.28 -5.52
C PRO A 133 19.82 -2.66 -4.05
N ASN A 134 20.62 -1.89 -3.30
CA ASN A 134 20.85 -2.14 -1.87
C ASN A 134 19.65 -1.74 -0.98
N ALA A 135 18.85 -0.75 -1.39
CA ALA A 135 17.64 -0.32 -0.70
C ALA A 135 16.41 -1.19 -1.02
N MET A 136 16.48 -2.05 -2.04
CA MET A 136 15.33 -2.74 -2.62
C MET A 136 14.55 -3.56 -1.59
N TYR A 137 15.23 -4.21 -0.64
CA TYR A 137 14.59 -4.98 0.42
C TYR A 137 13.64 -4.11 1.26
N ILE A 138 14.12 -2.95 1.71
CA ILE A 138 13.32 -2.03 2.55
C ILE A 138 12.21 -1.37 1.72
N ILE A 139 12.48 -1.04 0.46
CA ILE A 139 11.47 -0.50 -0.46
C ILE A 139 10.33 -1.50 -0.67
N LEU A 140 10.64 -2.75 -0.98
CA LEU A 140 9.63 -3.79 -1.19
C LEU A 140 8.87 -4.12 0.09
N ALA A 141 9.53 -4.11 1.26
CA ALA A 141 8.85 -4.25 2.54
C ALA A 141 7.81 -3.13 2.76
N GLY A 142 8.12 -1.89 2.34
CA GLY A 142 7.18 -0.78 2.35
C GLY A 142 5.99 -0.98 1.41
N VAL A 143 6.24 -1.44 0.19
CA VAL A 143 5.21 -1.79 -0.80
C VAL A 143 4.30 -2.90 -0.28
N ARG A 144 4.88 -3.96 0.26
CA ARG A 144 4.16 -5.10 0.86
C ARG A 144 3.26 -4.63 1.99
N THR A 145 3.79 -3.92 2.97
CA THR A 145 3.03 -3.40 4.11
C THR A 145 1.88 -2.50 3.63
N SER A 146 2.18 -1.58 2.73
CA SER A 146 1.18 -0.67 2.16
C SER A 146 0.05 -1.42 1.47
N THR A 147 0.37 -2.38 0.60
CA THR A 147 -0.64 -3.12 -0.17
C THR A 147 -1.51 -4.00 0.73
N VAL A 148 -0.92 -4.67 1.73
CA VAL A 148 -1.67 -5.51 2.69
C VAL A 148 -2.62 -4.66 3.53
N VAL A 149 -2.16 -3.52 4.06
CA VAL A 149 -3.01 -2.58 4.81
C VAL A 149 -4.11 -2.02 3.91
N ASN A 150 -3.81 -1.76 2.64
CA ASN A 150 -4.77 -1.25 1.66
C ASN A 150 -5.94 -2.22 1.42
N VAL A 151 -5.70 -3.55 1.46
CA VAL A 151 -6.78 -4.54 1.38
C VAL A 151 -7.82 -4.31 2.49
N GLY A 152 -7.39 -4.15 3.74
CA GLY A 152 -8.30 -3.89 4.85
C GLY A 152 -8.99 -2.52 4.73
N THR A 153 -8.24 -1.50 4.36
CA THR A 153 -8.74 -0.13 4.21
C THR A 153 -9.75 0.00 3.07
N ALA A 154 -9.60 -0.78 1.99
CA ALA A 154 -10.51 -0.77 0.86
C ALA A 154 -11.94 -1.22 1.23
N ALA A 155 -12.12 -1.96 2.33
CA ALA A 155 -13.47 -2.28 2.82
C ALA A 155 -14.27 -1.02 3.21
N VAL A 156 -13.58 0.03 3.72
CA VAL A 156 -14.22 1.31 4.11
C VAL A 156 -14.71 2.10 2.87
N ALA A 157 -14.18 1.83 1.69
CA ALA A 157 -14.58 2.48 0.45
C ALA A 157 -16.06 2.27 0.11
N PHE A 158 -16.68 1.21 0.62
CA PHE A 158 -18.12 0.97 0.50
C PHE A 158 -18.94 2.18 1.00
N LEU A 159 -18.57 2.80 2.11
CA LEU A 159 -19.31 3.91 2.73
C LEU A 159 -19.46 5.15 1.83
N ILE A 160 -18.63 5.24 0.79
CA ILE A 160 -18.70 6.33 -0.21
C ILE A 160 -19.05 5.82 -1.61
N GLY A 161 -19.65 4.63 -1.71
CA GLY A 161 -20.06 4.06 -2.99
C GLY A 161 -18.92 3.46 -3.82
N GLY A 162 -17.80 3.12 -3.19
CA GLY A 162 -16.66 2.47 -3.84
C GLY A 162 -16.90 0.99 -4.19
N GLY A 163 -17.87 0.35 -3.53
CA GLY A 163 -18.15 -1.08 -3.66
C GLY A 163 -17.13 -1.98 -2.98
N GLY A 164 -17.08 -3.25 -3.38
CA GLY A 164 -16.16 -4.26 -2.84
C GLY A 164 -16.73 -5.01 -1.63
N LEU A 165 -15.92 -5.89 -1.05
CA LEU A 165 -16.32 -6.77 0.07
C LEU A 165 -16.78 -6.03 1.34
N GLY A 166 -16.44 -4.75 1.46
CA GLY A 166 -16.95 -3.87 2.52
C GLY A 166 -18.46 -3.76 2.51
N ASP A 167 -19.12 -3.93 1.35
CA ASP A 167 -20.58 -3.94 1.22
C ASP A 167 -21.22 -4.96 2.18
N LEU A 168 -20.76 -6.22 2.08
CA LEU A 168 -21.25 -7.29 2.94
C LEU A 168 -20.95 -7.04 4.43
N ILE A 169 -19.72 -6.55 4.73
CA ILE A 169 -19.30 -6.31 6.11
C ILE A 169 -20.19 -5.25 6.76
N PHE A 170 -20.31 -4.07 6.13
CA PHE A 170 -21.03 -2.94 6.73
C PHE A 170 -22.54 -3.10 6.68
N THR A 171 -23.08 -3.77 5.65
CA THR A 171 -24.50 -4.15 5.61
C THR A 171 -24.80 -5.16 6.72
N GLY A 172 -23.95 -6.17 6.92
CA GLY A 172 -24.08 -7.13 7.99
C GLY A 172 -24.03 -6.47 9.38
N ILE A 173 -23.15 -5.48 9.58
CA ILE A 173 -23.10 -4.69 10.82
C ILE A 173 -24.43 -3.95 11.03
N GLY A 174 -24.94 -3.30 9.98
CA GLY A 174 -26.21 -2.55 10.06
C GLY A 174 -27.42 -3.42 10.36
N MET A 175 -27.43 -4.66 9.86
CA MET A 175 -28.50 -5.64 10.07
C MET A 175 -28.28 -6.54 11.29
N VAL A 176 -27.13 -6.41 11.99
CA VAL A 176 -26.71 -7.33 13.07
C VAL A 176 -26.68 -8.79 12.59
N ASP A 177 -26.34 -9.02 11.31
CA ASP A 177 -26.24 -10.34 10.68
C ASP A 177 -24.78 -10.81 10.61
N THR A 178 -24.41 -11.72 11.52
CA THR A 178 -23.06 -12.27 11.60
C THR A 178 -22.68 -13.08 10.36
N GLY A 179 -23.65 -13.74 9.72
CA GLY A 179 -23.41 -14.50 8.49
C GLY A 179 -22.94 -13.60 7.36
N LEU A 180 -23.62 -12.48 7.17
CA LEU A 180 -23.28 -11.48 6.17
C LEU A 180 -21.94 -10.79 6.46
N MET A 181 -21.68 -10.45 7.74
CA MET A 181 -20.37 -9.93 8.15
C MET A 181 -19.23 -10.87 7.78
N LEU A 182 -19.37 -12.15 8.08
CA LEU A 182 -18.36 -13.17 7.80
C LEU A 182 -18.20 -13.43 6.31
N ALA A 183 -19.30 -13.34 5.52
CA ALA A 183 -19.26 -13.48 4.07
C ALA A 183 -18.42 -12.40 3.38
N GLY A 184 -18.31 -11.22 3.98
CA GLY A 184 -17.39 -10.17 3.54
C GLY A 184 -15.99 -10.25 4.17
N ALA A 185 -15.92 -10.54 5.48
CA ALA A 185 -14.67 -10.49 6.22
C ALA A 185 -13.71 -11.63 5.86
N ILE A 186 -14.21 -12.86 5.67
CA ILE A 186 -13.38 -14.03 5.37
C ILE A 186 -12.68 -13.86 4.00
N PRO A 187 -13.37 -13.54 2.89
CA PRO A 187 -12.71 -13.29 1.61
C PRO A 187 -11.72 -12.11 1.67
N THR A 188 -12.04 -11.06 2.43
CA THR A 188 -11.10 -9.93 2.63
C THR A 188 -9.82 -10.37 3.33
N ALA A 189 -9.92 -11.18 4.39
CA ALA A 189 -8.77 -11.71 5.10
C ALA A 189 -7.95 -12.66 4.22
N LEU A 190 -8.59 -13.55 3.46
CA LEU A 190 -7.91 -14.43 2.51
C LEU A 190 -7.20 -13.64 1.41
N LEU A 191 -7.78 -12.56 0.92
CA LEU A 191 -7.15 -11.66 -0.04
C LEU A 191 -5.91 -10.99 0.56
N ALA A 192 -5.98 -10.50 1.80
CA ALA A 192 -4.84 -9.90 2.48
C ALA A 192 -3.69 -10.89 2.66
N ILE A 193 -3.99 -12.13 3.05
CA ILE A 193 -3.00 -13.21 3.18
C ILE A 193 -2.38 -13.53 1.83
N SER A 194 -3.19 -13.63 0.76
CA SER A 194 -2.73 -13.91 -0.60
C SER A 194 -1.80 -12.81 -1.12
N VAL A 195 -2.17 -11.55 -0.91
CA VAL A 195 -1.34 -10.38 -1.28
C VAL A 195 -0.02 -10.38 -0.49
N ASN A 196 -0.07 -10.67 0.81
CA ASN A 196 1.11 -10.77 1.65
C ASN A 196 2.06 -11.88 1.18
N TRP A 197 1.51 -13.04 0.83
CA TRP A 197 2.28 -14.16 0.29
C TRP A 197 2.90 -13.82 -1.07
N PHE A 198 2.10 -13.20 -1.98
CA PHE A 198 2.57 -12.78 -3.30
C PHE A 198 3.78 -11.85 -3.20
N TRP A 199 3.71 -10.82 -2.38
CA TRP A 199 4.85 -9.91 -2.17
C TRP A 199 6.04 -10.61 -1.53
N GLY A 200 5.82 -11.53 -0.59
CA GLY A 200 6.89 -12.34 -0.02
C GLY A 200 7.63 -13.22 -1.06
N GLN A 201 6.93 -13.73 -2.09
CA GLN A 201 7.58 -14.42 -3.20
C GLN A 201 8.30 -13.44 -4.14
N ALA A 202 7.68 -12.28 -4.44
CA ALA A 202 8.29 -11.25 -5.26
C ALA A 202 9.61 -10.74 -4.65
N GLU A 203 9.65 -10.52 -3.33
CA GLU A 203 10.86 -10.16 -2.59
C GLU A 203 11.99 -11.18 -2.83
N ARG A 204 11.70 -12.49 -2.74
CA ARG A 204 12.69 -13.56 -2.94
C ARG A 204 13.26 -13.64 -4.35
N VAL A 205 12.47 -13.22 -5.35
CA VAL A 205 12.88 -13.24 -6.76
C VAL A 205 13.66 -11.98 -7.13
N ILE A 206 13.21 -10.82 -6.63
CA ILE A 206 13.78 -9.52 -7.01
C ILE A 206 15.09 -9.26 -6.26
N ILE A 207 15.18 -9.70 -5.01
CA ILE A 207 16.35 -9.44 -4.18
C ILE A 207 17.40 -10.53 -4.41
N SER A 208 18.56 -10.13 -4.91
CA SER A 208 19.71 -10.99 -5.07
C SER A 208 20.14 -11.57 -3.72
N LYS A 209 20.46 -12.89 -3.68
CA LYS A 209 20.85 -13.62 -2.45
C LYS A 209 22.04 -13.00 -1.69
N GLY A 210 22.83 -12.13 -2.32
CA GLY A 210 23.95 -11.42 -1.69
C GLY A 210 23.60 -10.10 -1.00
N LEU A 211 22.35 -9.60 -1.15
CA LEU A 211 21.90 -8.33 -0.57
C LEU A 211 20.98 -8.49 0.65
N VAL A 212 20.65 -9.72 1.02
CA VAL A 212 19.90 -10.01 2.24
C VAL A 212 20.86 -9.92 3.42
N LYS A 213 20.77 -8.87 4.21
CA LYS A 213 21.43 -8.84 5.53
C LYS A 213 20.78 -9.94 6.39
N THR A 214 21.53 -11.01 6.69
CA THR A 214 21.20 -12.01 7.73
C THR A 214 21.22 -11.36 9.11
#